data_f21189beb5aab35bc4a5cd31d2ea6efd
#
_entry.id   f21189beb5aab35bc4a5cd31d2ea6efd
#
_cell.length_a   1.000
_cell.length_b   1.000
_cell.length_c   1.000
_cell.angle_alpha   90.00
_cell.angle_beta   90.00
_cell.angle_gamma   90.00
#
_symmetry.space_group_name_H-M   'P 1'
#
loop_
_entity.id
_entity.type
_entity.pdbx_description
1 polymer ?
#
loop_
_entity_poly.entity_id
_entity_poly.type
_entity_poly.pdbx_seq_one_letter_code
_entity_poly.pdbx_strand_id
1 'polypeptide(L)'
;AMSVLFTAIFSAASIVWDREFGFLREMLVAPVSRSALVIGKCLGGATVATFQGIVILALAGLAHVPYDPVLFLTVIGELLLLSFTLTAFGVMMAARIKQIQAFMALTQMLVMPLFFLSGALYPLRGLPAWLSVVTRFDPLTYIVYPMRHAVFSHLSVSPLAAAALSPVVTWAGWPVPIWLSLGMVAVMGAALLGIAIAEFQKTE
;
A
#
# COMPACT_ATOMS: atom_id res chain seq x y z
N ALA A 1 -0.71 -0.50 9.39
CA ALA A 1 -1.30 -0.34 8.04
C ALA A 1 -1.66 1.12 7.74
N MET A 2 -2.47 1.81 8.58
CA MET A 2 -2.94 3.17 8.33
C MET A 2 -1.81 4.18 8.12
N SER A 3 -0.81 4.25 9.01
CA SER A 3 0.29 5.19 8.89
C SER A 3 1.15 4.94 7.63
N VAL A 4 1.40 3.68 7.31
CA VAL A 4 2.11 3.31 6.08
C VAL A 4 1.33 3.72 4.83
N LEU A 5 0.00 3.51 4.83
CA LEU A 5 -0.89 3.95 3.76
C LEU A 5 -0.77 5.47 3.51
N PHE A 6 -0.91 6.27 4.57
CA PHE A 6 -0.77 7.72 4.46
C PHE A 6 0.61 8.12 3.94
N THR A 7 1.68 7.62 4.56
CA THR A 7 3.05 8.00 4.17
C THR A 7 3.35 7.59 2.73
N ALA A 8 2.95 6.39 2.32
CA ALA A 8 3.18 5.89 0.96
C ALA A 8 2.49 6.77 -0.09
N ILE A 9 1.20 7.06 0.08
CA ILE A 9 0.45 7.87 -0.89
C ILE A 9 0.90 9.33 -0.85
N PHE A 10 1.08 9.92 0.36
CA PHE A 10 1.49 11.31 0.48
C PHE A 10 2.93 11.58 0.03
N SER A 11 3.81 10.57 -0.01
CA SER A 11 5.15 10.73 -0.57
C SER A 11 5.11 11.18 -2.04
N ALA A 12 4.07 10.79 -2.77
CA ALA A 12 3.85 11.22 -4.15
C ALA A 12 3.47 12.70 -4.31
N ALA A 13 3.07 13.38 -3.23
CA ALA A 13 2.82 14.82 -3.23
C ALA A 13 4.05 15.62 -3.70
N SER A 14 5.26 15.07 -3.48
CA SER A 14 6.51 15.69 -3.96
C SER A 14 6.51 15.91 -5.48
N ILE A 15 5.87 15.03 -6.26
CA ILE A 15 5.78 15.17 -7.71
C ILE A 15 4.88 16.36 -8.08
N VAL A 16 3.77 16.52 -7.35
CA VAL A 16 2.83 17.63 -7.59
C VAL A 16 3.47 18.95 -7.19
N TRP A 17 4.21 18.99 -6.07
CA TRP A 17 5.00 20.16 -5.66
C TRP A 17 6.08 20.52 -6.67
N ASP A 18 6.88 19.53 -7.12
CA ASP A 18 7.91 19.77 -8.15
C ASP A 18 7.31 20.36 -9.42
N ARG A 19 6.07 19.99 -9.76
CA ARG A 19 5.33 20.53 -10.90
C ARG A 19 4.83 21.95 -10.64
N GLU A 20 4.20 22.19 -9.48
CA GLU A 20 3.59 23.48 -9.12
C GLU A 20 4.65 24.57 -8.97
N PHE A 21 5.83 24.25 -8.41
CA PHE A 21 6.95 25.18 -8.25
C PHE A 21 7.92 25.23 -9.45
N GLY A 22 7.64 24.46 -10.50
CA GLY A 22 8.45 24.49 -11.73
C GLY A 22 9.69 23.61 -11.73
N PHE A 23 10.10 23.01 -10.60
CA PHE A 23 11.26 22.13 -10.51
C PHE A 23 11.16 20.90 -11.44
N LEU A 24 9.95 20.45 -11.76
CA LEU A 24 9.76 19.35 -12.68
C LEU A 24 10.36 19.67 -14.07
N ARG A 25 10.31 20.92 -14.54
CA ARG A 25 10.90 21.34 -15.82
C ARG A 25 12.41 21.21 -15.79
N GLU A 26 13.05 21.58 -14.69
CA GLU A 26 14.50 21.46 -14.52
C GLU A 26 14.93 19.99 -14.51
N MET A 27 14.18 19.12 -13.84
CA MET A 27 14.45 17.68 -13.85
C MET A 27 14.28 17.04 -15.25
N LEU A 28 13.37 17.55 -16.07
CA LEU A 28 13.15 17.05 -17.43
C LEU A 28 14.23 17.50 -18.44
N VAL A 29 15.00 18.51 -18.14
CA VAL A 29 16.17 18.95 -18.94
C VAL A 29 17.40 18.10 -18.65
N ALA A 30 17.46 17.45 -17.48
CA ALA A 30 18.54 16.52 -17.15
C ALA A 30 18.53 15.29 -18.09
N PRO A 31 19.71 14.72 -18.42
CA PRO A 31 19.82 13.54 -19.30
C PRO A 31 19.37 12.26 -18.60
N VAL A 32 18.17 12.25 -18.02
CA VAL A 32 17.57 11.14 -17.27
C VAL A 32 16.24 10.75 -17.91
N SER A 33 15.99 9.46 -18.10
CA SER A 33 14.72 9.02 -18.64
C SER A 33 13.56 9.31 -17.67
N ARG A 34 12.41 9.71 -18.21
CA ARG A 34 11.19 9.98 -17.41
C ARG A 34 10.77 8.78 -16.58
N SER A 35 10.97 7.57 -17.10
CA SER A 35 10.69 6.32 -16.37
C SER A 35 11.61 6.16 -15.15
N ALA A 36 12.90 6.49 -15.27
CA ALA A 36 13.83 6.42 -14.14
C ALA A 36 13.43 7.40 -13.02
N LEU A 37 12.93 8.60 -13.39
CA LEU A 37 12.45 9.58 -12.43
C LEU A 37 11.21 9.08 -11.67
N VAL A 38 10.23 8.51 -12.39
CA VAL A 38 9.02 7.92 -11.78
C VAL A 38 9.36 6.75 -10.87
N ILE A 39 10.24 5.84 -11.33
CA ILE A 39 10.71 4.69 -10.53
C ILE A 39 11.45 5.17 -9.29
N GLY A 40 12.34 6.15 -9.42
CA GLY A 40 13.10 6.72 -8.30
C GLY A 40 12.19 7.35 -7.24
N LYS A 41 11.18 8.12 -7.66
CA LYS A 41 10.16 8.69 -6.75
C LYS A 41 9.34 7.59 -6.06
N CYS A 42 8.94 6.55 -6.79
CA CYS A 42 8.20 5.43 -6.25
C CYS A 42 9.04 4.64 -5.22
N LEU A 43 10.29 4.31 -5.54
CA LEU A 43 11.18 3.60 -4.62
C LEU A 43 11.50 4.45 -3.38
N GLY A 44 11.76 5.74 -3.56
CA GLY A 44 12.03 6.66 -2.44
C GLY A 44 10.85 6.72 -1.47
N GLY A 45 9.63 6.91 -1.97
CA GLY A 45 8.42 6.92 -1.16
C GLY A 45 8.13 5.58 -0.48
N ALA A 46 8.32 4.47 -1.21
CA ALA A 46 8.17 3.12 -0.65
C ALA A 46 9.18 2.86 0.48
N THR A 47 10.43 3.32 0.33
CA THR A 47 11.46 3.19 1.37
C THR A 47 11.09 3.95 2.64
N VAL A 48 10.64 5.20 2.52
CA VAL A 48 10.21 6.02 3.67
C VAL A 48 9.02 5.38 4.38
N ALA A 49 8.00 4.93 3.63
CA ALA A 49 6.83 4.29 4.20
C ALA A 49 7.17 2.94 4.86
N THR A 50 8.06 2.15 4.26
CA THR A 50 8.54 0.89 4.84
C THR A 50 9.31 1.15 6.13
N PHE A 51 10.22 2.13 6.13
CA PHE A 51 10.98 2.51 7.34
C PHE A 51 10.05 2.91 8.49
N GLN A 52 9.02 3.71 8.20
CA GLN A 52 7.99 4.04 9.19
C GLN A 52 7.26 2.79 9.70
N GLY A 53 6.95 1.83 8.82
CA GLY A 53 6.35 0.55 9.18
C GLY A 53 7.27 -0.27 10.09
N ILE A 54 8.57 -0.29 9.82
CA ILE A 54 9.59 -0.96 10.66
C ILE A 54 9.65 -0.34 12.05
N VAL A 55 9.62 1.00 12.16
CA VAL A 55 9.59 1.68 13.46
C VAL A 55 8.37 1.26 14.29
N ILE A 56 7.20 1.17 13.65
CA ILE A 56 5.98 0.70 14.32
C ILE A 56 6.09 -0.78 14.69
N LEU A 57 6.67 -1.61 13.81
CA LEU A 57 6.91 -3.02 14.08
C LEU A 57 7.89 -3.22 15.25
N ALA A 58 8.90 -2.39 15.38
CA ALA A 58 9.81 -2.41 16.53
C ALA A 58 9.10 -2.15 17.86
N LEU A 59 8.00 -1.39 17.85
CA LEU A 59 7.15 -1.17 19.02
C LEU A 59 6.15 -2.31 19.29
N ALA A 60 6.08 -3.31 18.40
CA ALA A 60 5.12 -4.44 18.54
C ALA A 60 5.37 -5.29 19.79
N GLY A 61 6.61 -5.30 20.31
CA GLY A 61 6.93 -5.94 21.59
C GLY A 61 6.14 -5.37 22.78
N LEU A 62 5.76 -4.10 22.75
CA LEU A 62 4.88 -3.49 23.75
C LEU A 62 3.47 -4.11 23.72
N ALA A 63 3.07 -4.68 22.59
CA ALA A 63 1.81 -5.40 22.41
C ALA A 63 1.98 -6.93 22.61
N HIS A 64 3.06 -7.37 23.28
CA HIS A 64 3.37 -8.78 23.55
C HIS A 64 3.55 -9.65 22.30
N VAL A 65 3.88 -9.06 21.15
CA VAL A 65 4.28 -9.80 19.95
C VAL A 65 5.72 -10.30 20.14
N PRO A 66 5.98 -11.61 19.99
CA PRO A 66 7.33 -12.15 20.19
C PRO A 66 8.28 -11.61 19.11
N TYR A 67 9.51 -11.30 19.52
CA TYR A 67 10.57 -10.89 18.59
C TYR A 67 11.16 -12.12 17.89
N ASP A 68 10.43 -12.67 16.92
CA ASP A 68 10.89 -13.76 16.08
C ASP A 68 11.49 -13.19 14.77
N PRO A 69 12.75 -13.52 14.42
CA PRO A 69 13.38 -13.02 13.19
C PRO A 69 12.61 -13.38 11.92
N VAL A 70 11.97 -14.57 11.87
CA VAL A 70 11.20 -15.02 10.72
C VAL A 70 9.93 -14.17 10.57
N LEU A 71 9.23 -13.92 11.67
CA LEU A 71 8.07 -13.03 11.69
C LEU A 71 8.44 -11.62 11.20
N PHE A 72 9.53 -11.06 11.72
CA PHE A 72 9.97 -9.71 11.37
C PHE A 72 10.35 -9.60 9.88
N LEU A 73 11.12 -10.55 9.34
CA LEU A 73 11.48 -10.57 7.93
C LEU A 73 10.26 -10.71 7.01
N THR A 74 9.32 -11.57 7.39
CA THR A 74 8.07 -11.75 6.63
C THR A 74 7.25 -10.47 6.60
N VAL A 75 7.01 -9.87 7.76
CA VAL A 75 6.22 -8.61 7.86
C VAL A 75 6.93 -7.44 7.17
N ILE A 76 8.27 -7.35 7.23
CA ILE A 76 9.03 -6.32 6.51
C ILE A 76 8.89 -6.50 4.99
N GLY A 77 8.95 -7.73 4.49
CA GLY A 77 8.72 -8.03 3.08
C GLY A 77 7.30 -7.61 2.63
N GLU A 78 6.30 -7.93 3.43
CA GLU A 78 4.90 -7.54 3.18
C GLU A 78 4.72 -6.01 3.25
N LEU A 79 5.36 -5.33 4.21
CA LEU A 79 5.36 -3.87 4.33
C LEU A 79 6.01 -3.21 3.11
N LEU A 80 7.11 -3.74 2.62
CA LEU A 80 7.82 -3.21 1.46
C LEU A 80 6.95 -3.33 0.21
N LEU A 81 6.31 -4.48 0.01
CA LEU A 81 5.40 -4.71 -1.10
C LEU A 81 4.18 -3.78 -1.05
N LEU A 82 3.58 -3.62 0.14
CA LEU A 82 2.47 -2.71 0.37
C LEU A 82 2.88 -1.27 0.10
N SER A 83 3.98 -0.82 0.69
CA SER A 83 4.49 0.55 0.54
C SER A 83 4.78 0.88 -0.92
N PHE A 84 5.39 -0.06 -1.65
CA PHE A 84 5.64 0.10 -3.08
C PHE A 84 4.35 0.25 -3.88
N THR A 85 3.37 -0.63 -3.65
CA THR A 85 2.09 -0.60 -4.38
C THR A 85 1.30 0.68 -4.09
N LEU A 86 1.24 1.11 -2.83
CA LEU A 86 0.55 2.34 -2.44
C LEU A 86 1.26 3.60 -2.92
N THR A 87 2.59 3.60 -2.92
CA THR A 87 3.36 4.71 -3.50
C THR A 87 3.16 4.78 -5.01
N ALA A 88 3.16 3.63 -5.72
CA ALA A 88 2.88 3.59 -7.15
C ALA A 88 1.47 4.13 -7.46
N PHE A 89 0.47 3.82 -6.62
CA PHE A 89 -0.87 4.39 -6.71
C PHE A 89 -0.85 5.92 -6.52
N GLY A 90 -0.16 6.42 -5.50
CA GLY A 90 0.01 7.86 -5.27
C GLY A 90 0.70 8.57 -6.43
N VAL A 91 1.77 7.96 -6.97
CA VAL A 91 2.53 8.51 -8.12
C VAL A 91 1.66 8.53 -9.38
N MET A 92 0.86 7.48 -9.62
CA MET A 92 -0.10 7.45 -10.73
C MET A 92 -1.12 8.60 -10.62
N MET A 93 -1.65 8.87 -9.44
CA MET A 93 -2.55 10.00 -9.20
C MET A 93 -1.83 11.34 -9.42
N ALA A 94 -0.62 11.51 -8.86
CA ALA A 94 0.19 12.71 -8.98
C ALA A 94 0.56 13.03 -10.44
N ALA A 95 0.67 12.01 -11.30
CA ALA A 95 0.97 12.20 -12.70
C ALA A 95 -0.07 13.05 -13.45
N ARG A 96 -1.33 13.02 -13.02
CA ARG A 96 -2.44 13.76 -13.65
C ARG A 96 -2.81 15.07 -12.95
N ILE A 97 -2.46 15.20 -11.68
CA ILE A 97 -2.89 16.34 -10.85
C ILE A 97 -1.82 17.45 -10.92
N LYS A 98 -2.29 18.69 -11.14
CA LYS A 98 -1.40 19.86 -11.29
C LYS A 98 -1.29 20.69 -10.02
N GLN A 99 -2.26 20.61 -9.12
CA GLN A 99 -2.35 21.44 -7.91
C GLN A 99 -2.28 20.56 -6.67
N ILE A 100 -1.47 20.98 -5.70
CA ILE A 100 -1.29 20.22 -4.46
C ILE A 100 -2.58 20.09 -3.65
N GLN A 101 -3.42 21.13 -3.62
CA GLN A 101 -4.71 21.09 -2.91
C GLN A 101 -5.64 20.05 -3.49
N ALA A 102 -5.70 19.93 -4.83
CA ALA A 102 -6.51 18.91 -5.50
C ALA A 102 -5.99 17.50 -5.21
N PHE A 103 -4.67 17.30 -5.17
CA PHE A 103 -4.04 16.05 -4.78
C PHE A 103 -4.38 15.67 -3.34
N MET A 104 -4.25 16.61 -2.40
CA MET A 104 -4.55 16.39 -0.99
C MET A 104 -6.03 16.03 -0.78
N ALA A 105 -6.95 16.78 -1.40
CA ALA A 105 -8.38 16.52 -1.30
C ALA A 105 -8.76 15.14 -1.86
N LEU A 106 -8.24 14.79 -3.04
CA LEU A 106 -8.51 13.50 -3.67
C LEU A 106 -7.90 12.35 -2.86
N THR A 107 -6.68 12.52 -2.35
CA THR A 107 -6.03 11.53 -1.50
C THR A 107 -6.83 11.29 -0.22
N GLN A 108 -7.27 12.35 0.45
CA GLN A 108 -8.10 12.24 1.67
C GLN A 108 -9.41 11.51 1.38
N MET A 109 -10.05 11.80 0.24
CA MET A 109 -11.29 11.14 -0.19
C MET A 109 -11.10 9.65 -0.48
N LEU A 110 -9.93 9.23 -0.99
CA LEU A 110 -9.66 7.84 -1.35
C LEU A 110 -9.06 7.01 -0.21
N VAL A 111 -8.19 7.61 0.60
CA VAL A 111 -7.49 6.90 1.68
C VAL A 111 -8.45 6.36 2.74
N MET A 112 -9.47 7.13 3.12
CA MET A 112 -10.45 6.69 4.11
C MET A 112 -11.23 5.44 3.64
N PRO A 113 -11.87 5.42 2.47
CA PRO A 113 -12.52 4.21 1.97
C PRO A 113 -11.57 3.03 1.84
N LEU A 114 -10.37 3.21 1.25
CA LEU A 114 -9.37 2.15 1.13
C LEU A 114 -9.04 1.53 2.50
N PHE A 115 -8.80 2.36 3.51
CA PHE A 115 -8.48 1.87 4.85
C PHE A 115 -9.64 1.11 5.50
N PHE A 116 -10.87 1.61 5.37
CA PHE A 116 -12.05 0.93 5.90
C PHE A 116 -12.34 -0.37 5.16
N LEU A 117 -12.17 -0.42 3.84
CA LEU A 117 -12.43 -1.60 3.01
C LEU A 117 -11.35 -2.68 3.13
N SER A 118 -10.14 -2.31 3.56
CA SER A 118 -9.02 -3.24 3.69
C SER A 118 -9.20 -4.33 4.75
N GLY A 119 -10.21 -4.20 5.62
CA GLY A 119 -10.36 -5.08 6.77
C GLY A 119 -9.35 -4.86 7.89
N ALA A 120 -8.57 -3.78 7.84
CA ALA A 120 -7.56 -3.48 8.87
C ALA A 120 -8.17 -3.14 10.23
N LEU A 121 -9.38 -2.56 10.25
CA LEU A 121 -10.08 -2.19 11.47
C LEU A 121 -11.03 -3.29 11.98
N TYR A 122 -11.73 -3.96 11.07
CA TYR A 122 -12.73 -4.97 11.41
C TYR A 122 -12.70 -6.12 10.41
N PRO A 123 -13.18 -7.32 10.81
CA PRO A 123 -13.27 -8.46 9.91
C PRO A 123 -14.27 -8.19 8.77
N LEU A 124 -13.90 -8.48 7.53
CA LEU A 124 -14.72 -8.28 6.33
C LEU A 124 -15.83 -9.35 6.19
N ARG A 125 -16.43 -9.81 7.31
CA ARG A 125 -17.50 -10.80 7.29
C ARG A 125 -18.87 -10.13 7.22
N GLY A 126 -19.75 -10.65 6.37
CA GLY A 126 -21.14 -10.18 6.30
C GLY A 126 -21.29 -8.86 5.53
N LEU A 127 -20.31 -8.46 4.71
CA LEU A 127 -20.44 -7.31 3.84
C LEU A 127 -21.50 -7.53 2.76
N PRO A 128 -22.26 -6.48 2.37
CA PRO A 128 -23.11 -6.52 1.20
C PRO A 128 -22.33 -6.93 -0.06
N ALA A 129 -22.98 -7.61 -1.00
CA ALA A 129 -22.33 -8.17 -2.19
C ALA A 129 -21.56 -7.10 -3.01
N TRP A 130 -22.12 -5.90 -3.17
CA TRP A 130 -21.46 -4.80 -3.89
C TRP A 130 -20.18 -4.33 -3.19
N LEU A 131 -20.16 -4.31 -1.85
CA LEU A 131 -19.00 -3.88 -1.08
C LEU A 131 -17.89 -4.96 -1.13
N SER A 132 -18.28 -6.24 -1.11
CA SER A 132 -17.31 -7.35 -1.28
C SER A 132 -16.63 -7.36 -2.66
N VAL A 133 -17.27 -6.79 -3.68
CA VAL A 133 -16.64 -6.60 -5.00
C VAL A 133 -15.60 -5.47 -4.93
N VAL A 134 -15.93 -4.36 -4.27
CA VAL A 134 -15.00 -3.22 -4.14
C VAL A 134 -13.76 -3.60 -3.34
N THR A 135 -13.89 -4.40 -2.28
CA THR A 135 -12.73 -4.87 -1.49
C THR A 135 -11.74 -5.71 -2.31
N ARG A 136 -12.18 -6.35 -3.40
CA ARG A 136 -11.29 -7.13 -4.28
C ARG A 136 -10.33 -6.28 -5.10
N PHE A 137 -10.64 -5.00 -5.30
CA PHE A 137 -9.77 -4.05 -5.99
C PHE A 137 -8.82 -3.30 -5.06
N ASP A 138 -8.98 -3.47 -3.74
CA ASP A 138 -8.14 -2.83 -2.75
C ASP A 138 -6.87 -3.64 -2.47
N PRO A 139 -5.67 -3.14 -2.82
CA PRO A 139 -4.42 -3.84 -2.56
C PRO A 139 -4.16 -4.05 -1.06
N LEU A 140 -4.68 -3.16 -0.20
CA LEU A 140 -4.56 -3.30 1.25
C LEU A 140 -5.20 -4.60 1.75
N THR A 141 -6.35 -4.98 1.23
CA THR A 141 -7.08 -6.19 1.63
C THR A 141 -6.20 -7.44 1.51
N TYR A 142 -5.42 -7.54 0.43
CA TYR A 142 -4.57 -8.69 0.15
C TYR A 142 -3.26 -8.73 0.95
N ILE A 143 -2.85 -7.61 1.56
CA ILE A 143 -1.69 -7.56 2.45
C ILE A 143 -2.09 -7.66 3.93
N VAL A 144 -3.22 -7.06 4.32
CA VAL A 144 -3.68 -7.09 5.71
C VAL A 144 -3.95 -8.53 6.18
N TYR A 145 -4.47 -9.40 5.30
CA TYR A 145 -4.69 -10.81 5.64
C TYR A 145 -3.38 -11.58 5.92
N PRO A 146 -2.37 -11.61 5.03
CA PRO A 146 -1.07 -12.23 5.32
C PRO A 146 -0.40 -11.67 6.57
N MET A 147 -0.35 -10.33 6.73
CA MET A 147 0.25 -9.69 7.91
C MET A 147 -0.41 -10.15 9.22
N ARG A 148 -1.74 -10.21 9.24
CA ARG A 148 -2.47 -10.72 10.41
C ARG A 148 -2.16 -12.18 10.65
N HIS A 149 -2.18 -13.00 9.60
CA HIS A 149 -1.87 -14.41 9.71
C HIS A 149 -0.45 -14.63 10.27
N ALA A 150 0.55 -13.89 9.77
CA ALA A 150 1.92 -13.95 10.25
C ALA A 150 2.02 -13.59 11.75
N VAL A 151 1.36 -12.52 12.19
CA VAL A 151 1.37 -12.10 13.60
C VAL A 151 0.63 -13.10 14.48
N PHE A 152 -0.58 -13.52 14.10
CA PHE A 152 -1.38 -14.42 14.94
C PHE A 152 -0.85 -15.85 15.00
N SER A 153 -0.08 -16.30 14.01
CA SER A 153 0.58 -17.62 14.06
C SER A 153 1.70 -17.69 15.12
N HIS A 154 2.24 -16.54 15.53
CA HIS A 154 3.29 -16.44 16.56
C HIS A 154 2.75 -15.99 17.93
N LEU A 155 1.45 -15.69 18.03
CA LEU A 155 0.80 -15.36 19.29
C LEU A 155 0.06 -16.60 19.84
N SER A 156 0.13 -16.82 21.15
CA SER A 156 -0.64 -17.86 21.85
C SER A 156 -2.12 -17.47 21.97
N VAL A 157 -2.78 -17.26 20.83
CA VAL A 157 -4.21 -16.94 20.75
C VAL A 157 -5.00 -18.22 20.48
N SER A 158 -6.21 -18.35 21.04
CA SER A 158 -7.04 -19.51 20.74
C SER A 158 -7.33 -19.60 19.22
N PRO A 159 -7.37 -20.82 18.63
CA PRO A 159 -7.65 -20.97 17.19
C PRO A 159 -8.95 -20.32 16.72
N LEU A 160 -9.96 -20.27 17.59
CA LEU A 160 -11.23 -19.60 17.32
C LEU A 160 -11.07 -18.07 17.23
N ALA A 161 -10.27 -17.47 18.12
CA ALA A 161 -10.01 -16.05 18.10
C ALA A 161 -9.13 -15.65 16.89
N ALA A 162 -8.12 -16.44 16.58
CA ALA A 162 -7.28 -16.22 15.40
C ALA A 162 -8.11 -16.27 14.11
N ALA A 163 -8.98 -17.27 13.95
CA ALA A 163 -9.88 -17.39 12.80
C ALA A 163 -10.94 -16.27 12.72
N ALA A 164 -11.36 -15.74 13.86
CA ALA A 164 -12.29 -14.61 13.90
C ALA A 164 -11.64 -13.29 13.53
N LEU A 165 -10.39 -13.07 13.95
CA LEU A 165 -9.64 -11.81 13.78
C LEU A 165 -8.89 -11.72 12.44
N SER A 166 -8.56 -12.86 11.81
CA SER A 166 -7.93 -12.88 10.48
C SER A 166 -8.77 -13.71 9.49
N PRO A 167 -9.93 -13.17 9.05
CA PRO A 167 -10.76 -13.87 8.09
C PRO A 167 -10.02 -14.01 6.76
N VAL A 168 -10.04 -15.23 6.22
CA VAL A 168 -9.46 -15.52 4.90
C VAL A 168 -10.21 -14.74 3.84
N VAL A 169 -9.48 -14.10 2.95
CA VAL A 169 -10.07 -13.47 1.77
C VAL A 169 -10.61 -14.58 0.87
N THR A 170 -11.90 -14.52 0.53
CA THR A 170 -12.55 -15.55 -0.31
C THR A 170 -13.07 -14.96 -1.61
N TRP A 171 -12.82 -15.67 -2.73
CA TRP A 171 -13.42 -15.38 -4.02
C TRP A 171 -14.47 -16.45 -4.34
N ALA A 172 -15.71 -16.05 -4.39
CA ALA A 172 -16.83 -16.99 -4.64
C ALA A 172 -16.78 -18.26 -3.78
N GLY A 173 -16.40 -18.13 -2.49
CA GLY A 173 -16.26 -19.26 -1.56
C GLY A 173 -14.88 -19.96 -1.60
N TRP A 174 -14.03 -19.64 -2.56
CA TRP A 174 -12.67 -20.21 -2.62
C TRP A 174 -11.70 -19.37 -1.77
N PRO A 175 -10.98 -19.98 -0.81
CA PRO A 175 -10.02 -19.26 0.02
C PRO A 175 -8.79 -18.90 -0.79
N VAL A 176 -8.46 -17.61 -0.84
CA VAL A 176 -7.26 -17.11 -1.55
C VAL A 176 -6.01 -17.42 -0.72
N PRO A 177 -5.08 -18.25 -1.24
CA PRO A 177 -3.84 -18.54 -0.52
C PRO A 177 -2.93 -17.30 -0.41
N ILE A 178 -2.11 -17.27 0.63
CA ILE A 178 -1.24 -16.11 0.95
C ILE A 178 -0.32 -15.74 -0.23
N TRP A 179 0.31 -16.74 -0.85
CA TRP A 179 1.20 -16.50 -2.00
C TRP A 179 0.49 -15.85 -3.19
N LEU A 180 -0.78 -16.20 -3.42
CA LEU A 180 -1.60 -15.58 -4.47
C LEU A 180 -1.99 -14.15 -4.09
N SER A 181 -2.32 -13.89 -2.83
CA SER A 181 -2.59 -12.53 -2.32
C SER A 181 -1.39 -11.61 -2.54
N LEU A 182 -0.19 -12.05 -2.15
CA LEU A 182 1.04 -11.29 -2.36
C LEU A 182 1.36 -11.10 -3.85
N GLY A 183 1.15 -12.14 -4.66
CA GLY A 183 1.31 -12.07 -6.11
C GLY A 183 0.38 -11.04 -6.76
N MET A 184 -0.89 -11.00 -6.33
CA MET A 184 -1.84 -10.00 -6.82
C MET A 184 -1.42 -8.57 -6.48
N VAL A 185 -0.94 -8.33 -5.25
CA VAL A 185 -0.45 -7.01 -4.86
C VAL A 185 0.77 -6.61 -5.68
N ALA A 186 1.70 -7.54 -5.93
CA ALA A 186 2.87 -7.29 -6.78
C ALA A 186 2.46 -6.92 -8.22
N VAL A 187 1.52 -7.65 -8.79
CA VAL A 187 0.97 -7.35 -10.14
C VAL A 187 0.26 -6.02 -10.16
N MET A 188 -0.56 -5.72 -9.14
CA MET A 188 -1.23 -4.42 -9.01
C MET A 188 -0.22 -3.28 -8.90
N GLY A 189 0.82 -3.43 -8.08
CA GLY A 189 1.88 -2.43 -7.93
C GLY A 189 2.63 -2.19 -9.24
N ALA A 190 3.00 -3.27 -9.95
CA ALA A 190 3.65 -3.18 -11.25
C ALA A 190 2.75 -2.51 -12.30
N ALA A 191 1.46 -2.86 -12.35
CA ALA A 191 0.50 -2.26 -13.25
C ALA A 191 0.31 -0.75 -12.96
N LEU A 192 0.16 -0.36 -11.70
CA LEU A 192 0.05 1.02 -11.27
C LEU A 192 1.30 1.84 -11.62
N LEU A 193 2.49 1.27 -11.41
CA LEU A 193 3.74 1.88 -11.82
C LEU A 193 3.82 2.04 -13.35
N GLY A 194 3.43 1.01 -14.10
CA GLY A 194 3.37 1.07 -15.56
C GLY A 194 2.44 2.17 -16.07
N ILE A 195 1.26 2.31 -15.47
CA ILE A 195 0.31 3.39 -15.78
C ILE A 195 0.93 4.75 -15.41
N ALA A 196 1.57 4.86 -14.24
CA ALA A 196 2.23 6.08 -13.82
C ALA A 196 3.30 6.53 -14.81
N ILE A 197 4.15 5.60 -15.28
CA ILE A 197 5.18 5.86 -16.28
C ILE A 197 4.53 6.32 -17.61
N ALA A 198 3.50 5.63 -18.06
CA ALA A 198 2.81 5.96 -19.32
C ALA A 198 2.15 7.35 -19.27
N GLU A 199 1.54 7.70 -18.14
CA GLU A 199 0.94 9.03 -17.94
C GLU A 199 2.01 10.14 -17.86
N PHE A 200 3.14 9.85 -17.19
CA PHE A 200 4.25 10.80 -17.09
C PHE A 200 4.93 11.07 -18.43
N GLN A 201 4.92 10.08 -19.34
CA GLN A 201 5.44 10.26 -20.70
C GLN A 201 4.56 11.17 -21.56
N LYS A 202 3.24 11.19 -21.31
CA LYS A 202 2.27 12.02 -22.04
C LYS A 202 2.20 13.47 -21.53
N THR A 203 2.73 13.72 -20.33
CA THR A 203 2.67 15.07 -19.74
C THR A 203 3.81 15.91 -20.33
N GLU A 204 3.44 16.87 -21.18
CA GLU A 204 4.33 17.90 -21.71
C GLU A 204 4.53 19.04 -20.69
#